data_7f4d0422eb0148121eb17006d53794b3
#
_entry.id   7f4d0422eb0148121eb17006d53794b3
#
_cell.length_a   1.000
_cell.length_b   1.000
_cell.length_c   1.000
_cell.angle_alpha   90.00
_cell.angle_beta   90.00
_cell.angle_gamma   90.00
#
_symmetry.space_group_name_H-M   'P 1'
#
loop_
_entity.id
_entity.type
_entity.pdbx_description
1 polymer ?
#
loop_
_entity_poly.entity_id
_entity_poly.type
_entity_poly.pdbx_seq_one_letter_code
_entity_poly.pdbx_strand_id
1 'polypeptide(L)'
;VSHGLYASGNGTIYGSNLQVYSGGHRSSSFSGDSPAGYVYVKDSVAHAAGIGSATFYALGSIDASNVVSVSEKGPVIFADGSQTATLVDCDCTAGLLGGVAMFSSQVRNDADSPATLNLTNTKFTTTGKTMPGLWFGNLIGQVTLNNAELNTDSGILVVANYSQITQDFDYYASYEDNSGLKPAEITVSVSESDLVGDLVAYNGSYISWSLSKHSTWTGAAYSGYAKSTFDVALDATSTWTLTADTTVQKFTDDLHTLKNVHSKGFTLHYNSTVNTWLGGKTINLSGGGVARPISSTTSRVHRDSRSWKV
;
A
#
# COMPACT_ATOMS: atom_id res chain seq x y z
N VAL A 1 16.97 22.40 5.98
CA VAL A 1 15.61 21.88 5.95
C VAL A 1 14.64 23.03 6.20
N SER A 2 13.71 23.28 5.31
CA SER A 2 12.72 24.35 5.41
C SER A 2 11.38 23.84 4.93
N HIS A 3 10.54 23.40 5.86
CA HIS A 3 9.18 22.98 5.56
C HIS A 3 8.30 24.14 5.11
N GLY A 4 7.26 23.89 4.37
CA GLY A 4 6.26 24.91 4.03
C GLY A 4 5.51 25.37 5.28
N LEU A 5 4.86 24.42 5.96
CA LEU A 5 4.26 24.61 7.29
C LEU A 5 4.79 23.52 8.22
N TYR A 6 5.03 23.89 9.48
CA TYR A 6 5.66 23.00 10.45
C TYR A 6 4.97 23.07 11.81
N ALA A 7 4.65 21.90 12.36
CA ALA A 7 4.20 21.75 13.74
C ALA A 7 5.02 20.68 14.44
N SER A 8 5.30 20.87 15.71
CA SER A 8 6.01 19.91 16.58
C SER A 8 5.51 20.06 18.02
N GLY A 9 6.00 19.19 18.91
CA GLY A 9 5.66 19.30 20.32
C GLY A 9 4.16 19.13 20.60
N ASN A 10 3.49 18.22 19.91
CA ASN A 10 2.04 18.05 19.90
C ASN A 10 1.26 19.24 19.28
N GLY A 11 1.96 20.06 18.51
CA GLY A 11 1.34 21.18 17.78
C GLY A 11 0.49 20.72 16.61
N THR A 12 -0.38 21.61 16.14
CA THR A 12 -1.31 21.32 15.04
C THR A 12 -1.23 22.40 13.97
N ILE A 13 -1.17 21.96 12.70
CA ILE A 13 -1.39 22.81 11.55
C ILE A 13 -2.86 22.76 11.18
N TYR A 14 -3.50 23.92 11.09
CA TYR A 14 -4.78 24.10 10.43
C TYR A 14 -4.59 24.98 9.20
N GLY A 15 -4.65 24.38 8.02
CA GLY A 15 -4.43 25.08 6.74
C GLY A 15 -5.66 25.06 5.85
N SER A 16 -5.96 26.19 5.21
CA SER A 16 -7.04 26.30 4.24
C SER A 16 -6.71 27.33 3.18
N ASN A 17 -7.04 27.05 1.91
CA ASN A 17 -6.80 27.94 0.79
C ASN A 17 -5.31 28.33 0.65
N LEU A 18 -4.43 27.37 0.81
CA LEU A 18 -2.99 27.58 0.76
C LEU A 18 -2.41 27.23 -0.60
N GLN A 19 -1.35 27.94 -0.97
CA GLN A 19 -0.43 27.55 -2.03
C GLN A 19 0.95 27.41 -1.40
N VAL A 20 1.46 26.17 -1.33
CA VAL A 20 2.72 25.86 -0.64
C VAL A 20 3.71 25.29 -1.63
N TYR A 21 4.91 25.89 -1.67
CA TYR A 21 6.05 25.36 -2.38
C TYR A 21 7.21 25.12 -1.42
N SER A 22 7.77 23.90 -1.43
CA SER A 22 8.96 23.55 -0.67
C SER A 22 10.02 22.96 -1.60
N GLY A 23 11.16 23.65 -1.77
CA GLY A 23 12.21 23.26 -2.73
C GLY A 23 13.41 22.57 -2.10
N GLY A 24 13.53 22.59 -0.78
CA GLY A 24 14.69 22.08 -0.06
C GLY A 24 14.67 20.55 0.09
N HIS A 25 15.85 19.96 0.26
CA HIS A 25 16.02 18.57 0.65
C HIS A 25 15.32 18.31 2.00
N ARG A 26 14.55 17.22 2.11
CA ARG A 26 13.76 16.86 3.31
C ARG A 26 12.87 18.01 3.82
N SER A 27 12.26 18.71 2.90
CA SER A 27 11.46 19.91 3.18
C SER A 27 10.03 19.68 2.71
N SER A 28 9.25 18.99 3.52
CA SER A 28 7.86 18.66 3.22
C SER A 28 6.96 19.89 3.17
N SER A 29 5.90 19.87 2.38
CA SER A 29 4.97 20.99 2.30
C SER A 29 4.25 21.21 3.63
N PHE A 30 3.75 20.13 4.23
CA PHE A 30 3.12 20.13 5.55
C PHE A 30 3.82 19.10 6.43
N SER A 31 4.42 19.56 7.53
CA SER A 31 5.24 18.70 8.38
C SER A 31 4.78 18.72 9.84
N GLY A 32 4.34 17.57 10.32
CA GLY A 32 4.01 17.32 11.72
C GLY A 32 5.08 16.44 12.37
N ASP A 33 6.00 17.04 13.12
CA ASP A 33 7.20 16.40 13.64
C ASP A 33 7.12 16.08 15.15
N SER A 34 8.19 15.53 15.67
CA SER A 34 8.35 14.95 17.01
C SER A 34 7.90 15.86 18.17
N PRO A 35 7.34 15.29 19.23
CA PRO A 35 6.95 13.90 19.42
C PRO A 35 5.67 13.49 18.67
N ALA A 36 4.80 14.44 18.36
CA ALA A 36 3.67 14.32 17.48
C ALA A 36 3.27 15.69 16.93
N GLY A 37 3.10 15.78 15.61
CA GLY A 37 2.58 16.96 14.95
C GLY A 37 1.37 16.58 14.10
N TYR A 38 0.30 17.35 14.19
CA TYR A 38 -0.97 17.06 13.53
C TYR A 38 -1.17 18.01 12.35
N VAL A 39 -1.64 17.47 11.23
CA VAL A 39 -1.82 18.23 9.98
C VAL A 39 -3.25 18.12 9.51
N TYR A 40 -3.97 19.24 9.53
CA TYR A 40 -5.33 19.39 9.02
C TYR A 40 -5.32 20.43 7.91
N VAL A 41 -5.49 20.00 6.65
CA VAL A 41 -5.36 20.88 5.47
C VAL A 41 -6.53 20.68 4.52
N LYS A 42 -7.08 21.78 4.01
CA LYS A 42 -8.15 21.73 3.01
C LYS A 42 -8.01 22.80 1.94
N ASP A 43 -8.64 22.56 0.78
CA ASP A 43 -8.77 23.53 -0.29
C ASP A 43 -7.41 24.13 -0.69
N SER A 44 -6.39 23.30 -0.87
CA SER A 44 -5.00 23.76 -0.97
C SER A 44 -4.23 23.10 -2.12
N VAL A 45 -3.18 23.77 -2.54
CA VAL A 45 -2.22 23.27 -3.54
C VAL A 45 -0.84 23.19 -2.91
N ALA A 46 -0.14 22.06 -3.10
CA ALA A 46 1.18 21.84 -2.54
C ALA A 46 2.16 21.29 -3.56
N HIS A 47 3.40 21.77 -3.52
CA HIS A 47 4.48 21.27 -4.36
C HIS A 47 5.75 21.12 -3.52
N ALA A 48 6.23 19.87 -3.40
CA ALA A 48 7.47 19.50 -2.74
C ALA A 48 8.49 19.04 -3.79
N ALA A 49 9.52 19.83 -4.08
CA ALA A 49 10.48 19.53 -5.15
C ALA A 49 11.77 18.84 -4.65
N GLY A 50 12.03 18.89 -3.35
CA GLY A 50 13.28 18.37 -2.78
C GLY A 50 13.31 16.85 -2.63
N ILE A 51 14.51 16.28 -2.61
CA ILE A 51 14.71 14.84 -2.36
C ILE A 51 14.21 14.51 -0.95
N GLY A 52 13.38 13.46 -0.85
CA GLY A 52 12.79 13.02 0.42
C GLY A 52 11.74 13.96 1.01
N SER A 53 11.24 14.90 0.22
CA SER A 53 10.24 15.86 0.65
C SER A 53 8.85 15.36 0.29
N ALA A 54 8.02 15.09 1.30
CA ALA A 54 6.64 14.66 1.11
C ALA A 54 5.70 15.86 0.98
N THR A 55 4.51 15.65 0.44
CA THR A 55 3.43 16.63 0.65
C THR A 55 3.09 16.67 2.13
N PHE A 56 2.81 15.52 2.72
CA PHE A 56 2.47 15.36 4.13
C PHE A 56 3.51 14.47 4.82
N TYR A 57 4.23 15.02 5.76
CA TYR A 57 5.08 14.26 6.68
C TYR A 57 4.47 14.35 8.09
N ALA A 58 4.26 13.22 8.75
CA ALA A 58 3.68 13.26 10.09
C ALA A 58 4.20 12.17 11.01
N LEU A 59 4.43 12.57 12.25
CA LEU A 59 4.53 11.73 13.44
C LEU A 59 3.25 11.81 14.29
N GLY A 60 2.21 12.44 13.76
CA GLY A 60 0.84 12.52 14.24
C GLY A 60 -0.14 12.22 13.11
N SER A 61 -1.38 12.63 13.26
CA SER A 61 -2.41 12.39 12.23
C SER A 61 -2.35 13.39 11.09
N ILE A 62 -2.70 12.91 9.90
CA ILE A 62 -2.94 13.71 8.70
C ILE A 62 -4.42 13.62 8.36
N ASP A 63 -5.06 14.77 8.16
CA ASP A 63 -6.41 14.89 7.62
C ASP A 63 -6.40 15.95 6.54
N ALA A 64 -6.66 15.54 5.29
CA ALA A 64 -6.61 16.45 4.16
C ALA A 64 -7.85 16.28 3.28
N SER A 65 -8.40 17.41 2.78
CA SER A 65 -9.52 17.40 1.86
C SER A 65 -9.36 18.44 0.76
N ASN A 66 -9.74 18.06 -0.47
CA ASN A 66 -9.64 18.92 -1.65
C ASN A 66 -8.22 19.52 -1.80
N VAL A 67 -7.21 18.64 -1.79
CA VAL A 67 -5.79 19.02 -1.96
C VAL A 67 -5.26 18.47 -3.27
N VAL A 68 -4.65 19.35 -4.06
CA VAL A 68 -3.87 18.97 -5.24
C VAL A 68 -2.39 19.09 -4.91
N SER A 69 -1.63 18.01 -5.12
CA SER A 69 -0.21 18.05 -4.76
C SER A 69 0.70 17.29 -5.71
N VAL A 70 1.96 17.76 -5.73
CA VAL A 70 3.08 17.08 -6.41
C VAL A 70 4.26 17.00 -5.45
N SER A 71 4.77 15.78 -5.25
CA SER A 71 6.05 15.51 -4.61
C SER A 71 7.01 14.95 -5.65
N GLU A 72 7.91 15.78 -6.19
CA GLU A 72 8.77 15.37 -7.31
C GLU A 72 9.73 14.23 -6.97
N LYS A 73 10.29 14.26 -5.76
CA LYS A 73 11.36 13.35 -5.30
C LYS A 73 11.09 12.81 -3.90
N GLY A 74 9.82 12.61 -3.59
CA GLY A 74 9.33 12.07 -2.33
C GLY A 74 7.96 11.46 -2.49
N PRO A 75 7.39 10.87 -1.43
CA PRO A 75 6.01 10.40 -1.41
C PRO A 75 5.03 11.55 -1.22
N VAL A 76 3.75 11.28 -1.43
CA VAL A 76 2.70 12.21 -0.99
C VAL A 76 2.58 12.18 0.53
N ILE A 77 2.46 10.98 1.09
CA ILE A 77 2.39 10.77 2.54
C ILE A 77 3.64 10.03 2.99
N PHE A 78 4.28 10.58 4.02
CA PHE A 78 5.34 9.92 4.76
C PHE A 78 4.99 9.93 6.24
N ALA A 79 4.71 8.76 6.82
CA ALA A 79 4.29 8.64 8.21
C ALA A 79 5.08 7.56 8.94
N ASP A 80 5.51 7.86 10.17
CA ASP A 80 6.24 6.95 11.04
C ASP A 80 5.43 6.62 12.30
N GLY A 81 5.31 5.33 12.60
CA GLY A 81 4.55 4.81 13.73
C GLY A 81 3.07 4.52 13.40
N SER A 82 2.26 4.36 14.46
CA SER A 82 0.82 4.07 14.36
C SER A 82 0.01 5.33 14.03
N GLN A 83 0.26 5.92 12.87
CA GLN A 83 -0.38 7.16 12.47
C GLN A 83 -1.68 6.91 11.71
N THR A 84 -2.55 7.91 11.72
CA THR A 84 -3.75 7.94 10.87
C THR A 84 -3.58 9.00 9.79
N ALA A 85 -3.78 8.60 8.55
CA ALA A 85 -3.84 9.50 7.42
C ALA A 85 -5.18 9.35 6.70
N THR A 86 -5.91 10.45 6.56
CA THR A 86 -7.20 10.49 5.85
C THR A 86 -7.15 11.56 4.78
N LEU A 87 -7.38 11.16 3.52
CA LEU A 87 -7.48 12.06 2.38
C LEU A 87 -8.82 11.89 1.70
N VAL A 88 -9.50 13.00 1.45
CA VAL A 88 -10.81 13.06 0.78
C VAL A 88 -10.74 14.06 -0.36
N ASP A 89 -11.25 13.67 -1.53
CA ASP A 89 -11.31 14.53 -2.71
C ASP A 89 -9.94 15.13 -3.11
N CYS A 90 -8.87 14.35 -3.01
CA CYS A 90 -7.50 14.79 -3.30
C CYS A 90 -6.99 14.25 -4.64
N ASP A 91 -6.12 15.02 -5.31
CA ASP A 91 -5.37 14.60 -6.51
C ASP A 91 -3.87 14.81 -6.26
N CYS A 92 -3.13 13.72 -6.11
CA CYS A 92 -1.77 13.75 -5.61
C CYS A 92 -0.81 12.95 -6.49
N THR A 93 0.35 13.52 -6.80
CA THR A 93 1.40 12.87 -7.58
C THR A 93 2.68 12.73 -6.77
N ALA A 94 3.29 11.54 -6.81
CA ALA A 94 4.58 11.23 -6.21
C ALA A 94 5.60 10.78 -7.26
N GLY A 95 6.81 11.32 -7.20
CA GLY A 95 7.88 10.96 -8.13
C GLY A 95 8.79 9.85 -7.62
N LEU A 96 9.08 9.83 -6.34
CA LEU A 96 9.91 8.81 -5.69
C LEU A 96 9.26 8.33 -4.40
N LEU A 97 9.68 7.18 -3.89
CA LEU A 97 9.27 6.58 -2.61
C LEU A 97 7.85 6.01 -2.54
N GLY A 98 7.16 5.97 -3.66
CA GLY A 98 5.77 5.58 -3.71
C GLY A 98 4.81 6.73 -3.45
N GLY A 99 3.52 6.48 -3.58
CA GLY A 99 2.49 7.46 -3.26
C GLY A 99 2.39 7.67 -1.75
N VAL A 100 2.36 6.57 -1.01
CA VAL A 100 2.33 6.54 0.46
C VAL A 100 3.47 5.68 0.97
N ALA A 101 4.19 6.17 1.97
CA ALA A 101 5.16 5.43 2.73
C ALA A 101 4.79 5.49 4.22
N MET A 102 4.33 4.38 4.77
CA MET A 102 4.03 4.23 6.19
C MET A 102 4.87 3.11 6.79
N PHE A 103 5.52 3.36 7.89
CA PHE A 103 6.40 2.38 8.53
C PHE A 103 6.56 2.71 10.01
N SER A 104 7.09 1.75 10.76
CA SER A 104 7.57 2.05 12.11
C SER A 104 9.09 2.01 12.11
N SER A 105 9.70 3.13 12.47
CA SER A 105 11.15 3.26 12.63
C SER A 105 11.66 2.60 13.90
N GLN A 106 10.76 2.14 14.75
CA GLN A 106 11.06 1.51 16.04
C GLN A 106 10.41 0.13 16.12
N VAL A 107 9.87 -0.23 17.26
CA VAL A 107 9.12 -1.47 17.46
C VAL A 107 7.84 -1.41 16.65
N ARG A 108 7.51 -2.53 15.98
CA ARG A 108 6.23 -2.66 15.28
C ARG A 108 5.07 -2.45 16.27
N ASN A 109 4.08 -1.66 15.86
CA ASN A 109 2.85 -1.44 16.61
C ASN A 109 2.05 -2.74 16.85
N ASP A 110 1.14 -2.70 17.80
CA ASP A 110 0.22 -3.80 18.10
C ASP A 110 -1.04 -3.75 17.24
N ALA A 111 -1.75 -4.88 17.17
CA ALA A 111 -2.99 -5.01 16.42
C ALA A 111 -4.12 -4.12 16.96
N ASP A 112 -4.08 -3.76 18.23
CA ASP A 112 -5.06 -2.87 18.87
C ASP A 112 -4.85 -1.38 18.52
N SER A 113 -3.71 -1.05 17.92
CA SER A 113 -3.33 0.30 17.50
C SER A 113 -2.73 0.27 16.08
N PRO A 114 -3.48 -0.14 15.06
CA PRO A 114 -2.97 -0.19 13.70
C PRO A 114 -2.70 1.22 13.16
N ALA A 115 -1.71 1.32 12.28
CA ALA A 115 -1.60 2.49 11.42
C ALA A 115 -2.79 2.49 10.44
N THR A 116 -3.35 3.66 10.15
CA THR A 116 -4.57 3.74 9.35
C THR A 116 -4.39 4.68 8.15
N LEU A 117 -4.77 4.21 6.97
CA LEU A 117 -4.83 5.01 5.75
C LEU A 117 -6.24 4.95 5.17
N ASN A 118 -6.87 6.11 5.03
CA ASN A 118 -8.19 6.23 4.41
C ASN A 118 -8.10 7.15 3.19
N LEU A 119 -8.39 6.62 2.01
CA LEU A 119 -8.48 7.38 0.77
C LEU A 119 -9.91 7.30 0.24
N THR A 120 -10.58 8.44 0.14
CA THR A 120 -11.95 8.54 -0.39
C THR A 120 -12.00 9.55 -1.51
N ASN A 121 -12.57 9.18 -2.67
CA ASN A 121 -12.62 10.02 -3.87
C ASN A 121 -11.24 10.58 -4.23
N THR A 122 -10.19 9.83 -4.01
CA THR A 122 -8.82 10.35 -4.04
C THR A 122 -8.02 9.63 -5.10
N LYS A 123 -7.28 10.43 -5.88
CA LYS A 123 -6.37 9.96 -6.90
C LYS A 123 -4.93 10.08 -6.45
N PHE A 124 -4.19 8.98 -6.55
CA PHE A 124 -2.74 8.92 -6.39
C PHE A 124 -2.08 8.48 -7.69
N THR A 125 -1.10 9.23 -8.15
CA THR A 125 -0.24 8.87 -9.28
C THR A 125 1.20 8.75 -8.81
N THR A 126 1.81 7.57 -9.00
CA THR A 126 3.23 7.35 -8.70
C THR A 126 3.98 7.15 -10.00
N THR A 127 4.90 8.07 -10.29
CA THR A 127 5.68 8.09 -11.54
C THR A 127 7.03 7.39 -11.42
N GLY A 128 7.43 6.96 -10.22
CA GLY A 128 8.63 6.17 -10.00
C GLY A 128 8.49 4.76 -10.55
N LYS A 129 9.29 4.39 -11.54
CA LYS A 129 9.19 3.11 -12.27
C LYS A 129 9.41 1.85 -11.42
N THR A 130 9.95 1.98 -10.24
CA THR A 130 10.22 0.88 -9.31
C THR A 130 9.46 1.02 -7.99
N MET A 131 8.69 2.10 -7.83
CA MET A 131 8.05 2.44 -6.57
C MET A 131 6.57 2.07 -6.58
N PRO A 132 6.04 1.49 -5.48
CA PRO A 132 4.63 1.14 -5.39
C PRO A 132 3.74 2.37 -5.17
N GLY A 133 2.44 2.20 -5.37
CA GLY A 133 1.46 3.18 -4.93
C GLY A 133 1.47 3.34 -3.41
N LEU A 134 1.43 2.22 -2.69
CA LEU A 134 1.42 2.18 -1.22
C LEU A 134 2.56 1.28 -0.72
N TRP A 135 3.37 1.78 0.18
CA TRP A 135 4.45 1.04 0.80
C TRP A 135 4.32 1.00 2.33
N PHE A 136 4.42 -0.19 2.89
CA PHE A 136 4.29 -0.44 4.33
C PHE A 136 5.47 -1.26 4.86
N GLY A 137 6.07 -0.82 5.95
CA GLY A 137 7.22 -1.49 6.55
C GLY A 137 7.15 -1.59 8.07
N ASN A 138 7.42 -2.77 8.63
CA ASN A 138 7.50 -2.97 10.08
C ASN A 138 6.28 -2.42 10.83
N LEU A 139 5.07 -2.61 10.32
CA LEU A 139 3.85 -2.15 10.97
C LEU A 139 2.65 -3.07 10.73
N ILE A 140 1.66 -2.95 11.59
CA ILE A 140 0.31 -3.46 11.37
C ILE A 140 -0.54 -2.28 10.87
N GLY A 141 -1.15 -2.43 9.71
CA GLY A 141 -1.88 -1.36 9.06
C GLY A 141 -3.26 -1.75 8.54
N GLN A 142 -4.17 -0.78 8.57
CA GLN A 142 -5.50 -0.86 7.99
C GLN A 142 -5.64 0.21 6.91
N VAL A 143 -6.04 -0.19 5.72
CA VAL A 143 -6.19 0.67 4.56
C VAL A 143 -7.61 0.59 4.04
N THR A 144 -8.24 1.73 3.84
CA THR A 144 -9.54 1.85 3.17
C THR A 144 -9.37 2.65 1.89
N LEU A 145 -9.74 2.05 0.78
CA LEU A 145 -9.79 2.67 -0.54
C LEU A 145 -11.25 2.71 -0.99
N ASN A 146 -11.86 3.89 -1.03
CA ASN A 146 -13.24 4.06 -1.43
C ASN A 146 -13.33 5.07 -2.58
N ASN A 147 -13.78 4.62 -3.75
CA ASN A 147 -13.73 5.41 -4.98
C ASN A 147 -12.33 6.04 -5.18
N ALA A 148 -11.30 5.19 -4.99
CA ALA A 148 -9.90 5.60 -5.06
C ALA A 148 -9.27 5.16 -6.39
N GLU A 149 -8.41 6.00 -6.93
CA GLU A 149 -7.63 5.75 -8.14
C GLU A 149 -6.15 5.69 -7.76
N LEU A 150 -5.51 4.54 -7.99
CA LEU A 150 -4.08 4.36 -7.77
C LEU A 150 -3.41 4.05 -9.11
N ASN A 151 -2.69 5.02 -9.66
CA ASN A 151 -1.94 4.89 -10.90
C ASN A 151 -0.46 4.73 -10.59
N THR A 152 0.17 3.65 -11.02
CA THR A 152 1.59 3.39 -10.76
C THR A 152 2.34 3.03 -12.03
N ASP A 153 3.42 3.74 -12.33
CA ASP A 153 4.29 3.41 -13.47
C ASP A 153 5.06 2.10 -13.26
N SER A 154 5.20 1.67 -12.03
CA SER A 154 5.81 0.37 -11.69
C SER A 154 4.88 -0.83 -11.90
N GLY A 155 3.56 -0.60 -11.95
CA GLY A 155 2.57 -1.67 -11.91
C GLY A 155 2.43 -2.35 -10.54
N ILE A 156 2.95 -1.76 -9.46
CA ILE A 156 2.84 -2.29 -8.09
C ILE A 156 1.89 -1.40 -7.29
N LEU A 157 0.78 -1.96 -6.82
CA LEU A 157 -0.16 -1.22 -5.98
C LEU A 157 0.31 -1.14 -4.52
N VAL A 158 0.67 -2.28 -3.95
CA VAL A 158 1.00 -2.38 -2.53
C VAL A 158 2.27 -3.19 -2.32
N VAL A 159 3.16 -2.67 -1.48
CA VAL A 159 4.29 -3.41 -0.93
C VAL A 159 4.16 -3.53 0.58
N ALA A 160 4.31 -4.75 1.11
CA ALA A 160 4.46 -5.02 2.54
C ALA A 160 5.83 -5.67 2.82
N ASN A 161 6.58 -5.10 3.76
CA ASN A 161 7.94 -5.57 4.08
C ASN A 161 8.23 -5.47 5.59
N TYR A 162 9.31 -6.07 6.05
CA TYR A 162 9.79 -5.92 7.41
C TYR A 162 10.77 -4.76 7.59
N SER A 163 11.42 -4.32 6.52
CA SER A 163 12.42 -3.26 6.56
C SER A 163 11.82 -1.89 6.32
N GLN A 164 12.53 -0.88 6.71
CA GLN A 164 12.26 0.50 6.33
C GLN A 164 12.57 0.70 4.85
N ILE A 165 12.02 1.76 4.28
CA ILE A 165 12.43 2.22 2.95
C ILE A 165 13.88 2.65 3.02
N THR A 166 14.74 1.95 2.29
CA THR A 166 16.10 2.40 2.02
C THR A 166 16.06 3.29 0.79
N GLN A 167 16.56 4.49 0.89
CA GLN A 167 16.65 5.46 -0.18
C GLN A 167 18.09 5.89 -0.36
N ASP A 168 18.43 6.40 -1.53
CA ASP A 168 19.75 7.00 -1.82
C ASP A 168 20.05 8.24 -0.96
N PHE A 169 19.15 8.63 -0.08
CA PHE A 169 19.35 9.64 0.95
C PHE A 169 19.16 8.99 2.33
N ASP A 170 20.19 8.97 3.11
CA ASP A 170 20.36 8.26 4.39
C ASP A 170 19.32 8.49 5.49
N TYR A 171 18.22 9.15 5.22
CA TYR A 171 17.35 9.65 6.28
C TYR A 171 16.55 8.55 6.99
N TYR A 172 16.18 7.52 6.24
CA TYR A 172 15.31 6.46 6.74
C TYR A 172 15.99 5.08 6.72
N ALA A 173 17.25 5.04 6.31
CA ALA A 173 17.97 3.81 6.08
C ALA A 173 18.65 3.23 7.31
N SER A 174 18.80 3.99 8.36
CA SER A 174 19.73 3.61 9.42
C SER A 174 19.04 3.20 10.70
N TYR A 175 18.72 1.93 10.80
CA TYR A 175 18.80 1.28 12.08
C TYR A 175 19.98 0.33 12.01
N GLU A 176 20.99 0.62 12.79
CA GLU A 176 22.16 -0.26 12.99
C GLU A 176 21.75 -1.64 13.53
N ASP A 177 20.58 -1.71 14.16
CA ASP A 177 19.99 -2.96 14.66
C ASP A 177 18.61 -3.22 14.04
N ASN A 178 18.57 -4.05 13.01
CA ASN A 178 17.32 -4.53 12.39
C ASN A 178 16.69 -5.71 13.16
N SER A 179 17.23 -6.14 14.30
CA SER A 179 16.76 -7.30 15.03
C SER A 179 15.35 -7.16 15.60
N GLY A 180 14.90 -5.93 15.82
CA GLY A 180 13.55 -5.61 16.30
C GLY A 180 12.49 -5.44 15.20
N LEU A 181 12.90 -5.43 13.93
CA LEU A 181 11.95 -5.25 12.81
C LEU A 181 11.14 -6.53 12.58
N LYS A 182 9.86 -6.37 12.31
CA LYS A 182 8.92 -7.47 12.06
C LYS A 182 8.26 -7.33 10.70
N PRO A 183 7.80 -8.43 10.12
CA PRO A 183 7.00 -8.38 8.90
C PRO A 183 5.80 -7.45 9.04
N ALA A 184 5.47 -6.72 8.00
CA ALA A 184 4.26 -5.90 7.96
C ALA A 184 3.03 -6.79 7.80
N GLU A 185 1.93 -6.41 8.45
CA GLU A 185 0.63 -7.07 8.35
C GLU A 185 -0.41 -6.02 7.94
N ILE A 186 -0.83 -6.07 6.67
CA ILE A 186 -1.65 -5.03 6.07
C ILE A 186 -3.01 -5.60 5.67
N THR A 187 -4.08 -4.96 6.15
CA THR A 187 -5.45 -5.23 5.73
C THR A 187 -5.95 -4.09 4.85
N VAL A 188 -6.33 -4.40 3.63
CA VAL A 188 -6.83 -3.43 2.65
C VAL A 188 -8.26 -3.74 2.28
N SER A 189 -9.13 -2.77 2.46
CA SER A 189 -10.54 -2.81 2.05
C SER A 189 -10.76 -1.86 0.88
N VAL A 190 -11.20 -2.42 -0.24
CA VAL A 190 -11.44 -1.69 -1.49
C VAL A 190 -12.92 -1.66 -1.80
N SER A 191 -13.47 -0.49 -2.06
CA SER A 191 -14.85 -0.32 -2.50
C SER A 191 -14.94 0.73 -3.60
N GLU A 192 -15.84 0.49 -4.57
CA GLU A 192 -16.14 1.44 -5.64
C GLU A 192 -14.89 1.90 -6.42
N SER A 193 -13.91 1.00 -6.58
CA SER A 193 -12.59 1.34 -7.15
C SER A 193 -12.14 0.33 -8.20
N ASP A 194 -11.53 0.83 -9.27
CA ASP A 194 -10.93 0.02 -10.34
C ASP A 194 -9.41 0.11 -10.24
N LEU A 195 -8.77 -0.99 -9.82
CA LEU A 195 -7.34 -0.99 -9.51
C LEU A 195 -6.57 -1.94 -10.43
N VAL A 196 -5.45 -1.45 -10.94
CA VAL A 196 -4.54 -2.21 -11.81
C VAL A 196 -3.14 -2.20 -11.23
N GLY A 197 -2.59 -3.38 -10.98
CA GLY A 197 -1.24 -3.59 -10.47
C GLY A 197 -1.17 -4.73 -9.44
N ASP A 198 0.04 -5.06 -9.06
CA ASP A 198 0.33 -6.21 -8.25
C ASP A 198 0.41 -5.89 -6.75
N LEU A 199 0.13 -6.90 -5.93
CA LEU A 199 0.41 -6.92 -4.49
C LEU A 199 1.73 -7.65 -4.28
N VAL A 200 2.65 -7.05 -3.53
CA VAL A 200 3.97 -7.63 -3.28
C VAL A 200 4.25 -7.68 -1.78
N ALA A 201 4.62 -8.85 -1.27
CA ALA A 201 4.98 -8.99 0.12
C ALA A 201 6.34 -9.68 0.28
N TYR A 202 7.17 -9.20 1.18
CA TYR A 202 8.51 -9.70 1.45
C TYR A 202 8.66 -10.18 2.90
N ASN A 203 9.58 -11.14 3.09
CA ASN A 203 10.11 -11.49 4.40
C ASN A 203 9.04 -11.90 5.44
N GLY A 204 8.06 -12.67 5.02
CA GLY A 204 7.00 -13.16 5.89
C GLY A 204 5.87 -12.16 6.13
N SER A 205 5.86 -11.03 5.43
CA SER A 205 4.76 -10.06 5.51
C SER A 205 3.44 -10.63 4.99
N TYR A 206 2.36 -10.01 5.40
CA TYR A 206 1.00 -10.43 5.11
C TYR A 206 0.20 -9.28 4.50
N ILE A 207 -0.57 -9.59 3.45
CA ILE A 207 -1.56 -8.68 2.87
C ILE A 207 -2.92 -9.39 2.81
N SER A 208 -3.92 -8.80 3.47
CA SER A 208 -5.33 -9.13 3.27
C SER A 208 -5.94 -8.09 2.33
N TRP A 209 -6.54 -8.55 1.25
CA TRP A 209 -7.10 -7.72 0.18
C TRP A 209 -8.56 -8.06 -0.05
N SER A 210 -9.46 -7.12 0.20
CA SER A 210 -10.90 -7.35 0.02
C SER A 210 -11.51 -6.35 -0.96
N LEU A 211 -12.30 -6.85 -1.90
CA LEU A 211 -13.02 -6.08 -2.90
C LEU A 211 -14.52 -6.12 -2.64
N SER A 212 -15.17 -4.98 -2.68
CA SER A 212 -16.60 -4.83 -2.49
C SER A 212 -17.20 -3.73 -3.35
N LYS A 213 -18.52 -3.73 -3.48
CA LYS A 213 -19.28 -2.65 -4.14
C LYS A 213 -18.80 -2.36 -5.58
N HIS A 214 -18.83 -3.38 -6.43
CA HIS A 214 -18.46 -3.30 -7.84
C HIS A 214 -16.97 -2.94 -8.10
N SER A 215 -16.10 -3.18 -7.14
CA SER A 215 -14.67 -2.96 -7.34
C SER A 215 -14.05 -3.97 -8.30
N THR A 216 -13.06 -3.53 -9.06
CA THR A 216 -12.27 -4.42 -9.91
C THR A 216 -10.79 -4.38 -9.54
N TRP A 217 -10.14 -5.54 -9.61
CA TRP A 217 -8.71 -5.66 -9.49
C TRP A 217 -8.12 -6.46 -10.65
N THR A 218 -7.18 -5.86 -11.37
CA THR A 218 -6.38 -6.54 -12.37
C THR A 218 -4.94 -6.61 -11.87
N GLY A 219 -4.49 -7.81 -11.46
CA GLY A 219 -3.17 -7.97 -10.86
C GLY A 219 -2.95 -9.36 -10.30
N ALA A 220 -1.76 -9.56 -9.76
CA ALA A 220 -1.33 -10.78 -9.09
C ALA A 220 -0.74 -10.49 -7.71
N ALA A 221 -0.59 -11.52 -6.88
CA ALA A 221 0.05 -11.44 -5.60
C ALA A 221 1.41 -12.16 -5.64
N TYR A 222 2.47 -11.47 -5.32
CA TYR A 222 3.84 -11.98 -5.34
C TYR A 222 4.44 -12.05 -3.95
N SER A 223 4.85 -13.26 -3.55
CA SER A 223 5.71 -13.46 -2.40
C SER A 223 7.17 -13.31 -2.82
N GLY A 224 7.85 -12.31 -2.28
CA GLY A 224 9.29 -12.12 -2.47
C GLY A 224 10.12 -13.07 -1.60
N TYR A 225 11.20 -12.58 -1.00
CA TYR A 225 12.02 -13.38 -0.10
C TYR A 225 11.21 -13.85 1.12
N ALA A 226 11.47 -15.09 1.56
CA ALA A 226 10.71 -15.80 2.56
C ALA A 226 9.22 -16.00 2.19
N LYS A 227 8.50 -16.77 3.00
CA LYS A 227 7.11 -17.10 2.71
C LYS A 227 6.19 -15.99 3.21
N SER A 228 5.83 -15.08 2.34
CA SER A 228 4.77 -14.12 2.58
C SER A 228 3.41 -14.71 2.22
N THR A 229 2.35 -14.19 2.80
CA THR A 229 1.00 -14.72 2.64
C THR A 229 0.01 -13.65 2.20
N PHE A 230 -0.98 -14.10 1.43
CA PHE A 230 -2.04 -13.24 0.91
C PHE A 230 -3.39 -13.89 1.19
N ASP A 231 -4.32 -13.08 1.72
CA ASP A 231 -5.73 -13.42 1.76
C ASP A 231 -6.47 -12.51 0.77
N VAL A 232 -7.40 -13.09 0.02
CA VAL A 232 -8.22 -12.33 -0.94
C VAL A 232 -9.68 -12.63 -0.70
N ALA A 233 -10.50 -11.57 -0.68
CA ALA A 233 -11.94 -11.66 -0.53
C ALA A 233 -12.65 -10.88 -1.63
N LEU A 234 -13.67 -11.46 -2.23
CA LEU A 234 -14.53 -10.83 -3.22
C LEU A 234 -15.98 -10.88 -2.75
N ASP A 235 -16.69 -9.75 -2.82
CA ASP A 235 -18.14 -9.80 -2.76
C ASP A 235 -18.73 -10.25 -4.11
N ALA A 236 -20.05 -10.45 -4.15
CA ALA A 236 -20.73 -10.95 -5.34
C ALA A 236 -20.70 -9.95 -6.54
N THR A 237 -20.33 -8.70 -6.32
CA THR A 237 -20.37 -7.64 -7.35
C THR A 237 -19.00 -7.27 -7.88
N SER A 238 -17.94 -7.68 -7.19
CA SER A 238 -16.56 -7.32 -7.51
C SER A 238 -15.85 -8.38 -8.33
N THR A 239 -14.83 -8.01 -9.09
CA THR A 239 -14.12 -8.91 -9.99
C THR A 239 -12.62 -8.86 -9.80
N TRP A 240 -11.96 -10.01 -10.01
CA TRP A 240 -10.51 -10.14 -10.03
C TRP A 240 -10.04 -10.71 -11.36
N THR A 241 -9.17 -10.00 -12.05
CA THR A 241 -8.50 -10.48 -13.27
C THR A 241 -7.03 -10.79 -12.97
N LEU A 242 -6.63 -12.04 -13.11
CA LEU A 242 -5.25 -12.47 -12.91
C LEU A 242 -4.33 -11.96 -14.02
N THR A 243 -3.12 -11.55 -13.65
CA THR A 243 -2.03 -11.17 -14.57
C THR A 243 -0.86 -12.16 -14.54
N ALA A 244 -0.83 -13.05 -13.55
CA ALA A 244 0.13 -14.14 -13.40
C ALA A 244 -0.44 -15.25 -12.49
N ASP A 245 0.27 -16.38 -12.42
CA ASP A 245 -0.03 -17.42 -11.43
C ASP A 245 0.11 -16.82 -10.02
N THR A 246 -0.91 -17.05 -9.20
CA THR A 246 -1.02 -16.41 -7.89
C THR A 246 -1.32 -17.45 -6.82
N THR A 247 -0.71 -17.30 -5.65
CA THR A 247 -0.96 -18.15 -4.49
C THR A 247 -1.59 -17.36 -3.36
N VAL A 248 -2.72 -17.85 -2.83
CA VAL A 248 -3.42 -17.27 -1.70
C VAL A 248 -3.53 -18.26 -0.54
N GLN A 249 -3.42 -17.75 0.68
CA GLN A 249 -3.60 -18.52 1.90
C GLN A 249 -5.08 -18.74 2.17
N LYS A 250 -5.86 -17.66 2.23
CA LYS A 250 -7.31 -17.69 2.34
C LYS A 250 -7.93 -16.99 1.13
N PHE A 251 -8.97 -17.61 0.60
CA PHE A 251 -9.76 -17.04 -0.46
C PHE A 251 -11.24 -17.15 -0.11
N THR A 252 -11.97 -16.07 -0.23
CA THR A 252 -13.42 -16.02 -0.08
C THR A 252 -14.05 -15.34 -1.27
N ASP A 253 -15.16 -15.90 -1.75
CA ASP A 253 -15.93 -15.33 -2.85
C ASP A 253 -17.41 -15.58 -2.57
N ASP A 254 -18.18 -14.52 -2.43
CA ASP A 254 -19.61 -14.60 -2.12
C ASP A 254 -20.41 -15.31 -3.24
N LEU A 255 -19.92 -15.30 -4.47
CA LEU A 255 -20.55 -16.06 -5.56
C LEU A 255 -20.37 -17.57 -5.46
N HIS A 256 -19.38 -18.04 -4.70
CA HIS A 256 -19.01 -19.46 -4.58
C HIS A 256 -18.79 -20.23 -5.91
N THR A 257 -18.99 -19.58 -7.05
CA THR A 257 -18.84 -20.15 -8.41
C THR A 257 -17.55 -19.73 -9.09
N LEU A 258 -16.84 -18.77 -8.51
CA LEU A 258 -15.61 -18.13 -9.04
C LEU A 258 -15.81 -17.49 -10.44
N LYS A 259 -17.04 -17.16 -10.81
CA LYS A 259 -17.32 -16.54 -12.14
C LYS A 259 -16.76 -15.14 -12.27
N ASN A 260 -16.56 -14.45 -11.16
CA ASN A 260 -15.98 -13.15 -11.05
C ASN A 260 -14.42 -13.17 -10.94
N VAL A 261 -13.81 -14.36 -11.05
CA VAL A 261 -12.35 -14.51 -11.20
C VAL A 261 -12.01 -14.81 -12.65
N HIS A 262 -11.37 -13.86 -13.34
CA HIS A 262 -10.96 -13.98 -14.73
C HIS A 262 -9.47 -14.35 -14.80
N SER A 263 -9.17 -15.58 -15.17
CA SER A 263 -7.82 -16.14 -15.09
C SER A 263 -6.86 -15.68 -16.18
N LYS A 264 -7.36 -15.33 -17.37
CA LYS A 264 -6.53 -15.11 -18.58
C LYS A 264 -5.52 -16.25 -18.85
N GLY A 265 -5.89 -17.50 -18.50
CA GLY A 265 -5.01 -18.67 -18.65
C GLY A 265 -4.12 -18.97 -17.45
N PHE A 266 -4.04 -18.07 -16.47
CA PHE A 266 -3.23 -18.24 -15.25
C PHE A 266 -3.91 -19.13 -14.21
N THR A 267 -3.12 -19.56 -13.24
CA THR A 267 -3.57 -20.44 -12.15
C THR A 267 -3.68 -19.66 -10.83
N LEU A 268 -4.81 -19.82 -10.15
CA LEU A 268 -4.99 -19.44 -8.75
C LEU A 268 -4.70 -20.66 -7.86
N HIS A 269 -3.59 -20.62 -7.14
CA HIS A 269 -3.27 -21.63 -6.13
C HIS A 269 -3.87 -21.26 -4.78
N TYR A 270 -4.57 -22.17 -4.13
CA TYR A 270 -5.16 -21.93 -2.82
C TYR A 270 -4.78 -22.98 -1.79
N ASN A 271 -4.70 -22.62 -0.53
CA ASN A 271 -4.48 -23.55 0.57
C ASN A 271 -5.79 -24.30 0.87
N SER A 272 -5.84 -25.61 0.56
CA SER A 272 -7.05 -26.41 0.72
C SER A 272 -7.45 -26.65 2.17
N THR A 273 -6.53 -26.55 3.14
CA THR A 273 -6.85 -26.74 4.55
C THR A 273 -7.58 -25.52 5.15
N VAL A 274 -7.37 -24.34 4.58
CA VAL A 274 -8.04 -23.10 4.98
C VAL A 274 -9.31 -22.88 4.14
N ASN A 275 -9.24 -23.18 2.85
CA ASN A 275 -10.33 -22.99 1.89
C ASN A 275 -11.15 -24.27 1.69
N THR A 276 -11.72 -24.80 2.78
CA THR A 276 -12.47 -26.07 2.77
C THR A 276 -13.72 -26.03 1.87
N TRP A 277 -14.28 -24.85 1.66
CA TRP A 277 -15.43 -24.63 0.78
C TRP A 277 -15.15 -24.95 -0.71
N LEU A 278 -13.89 -24.90 -1.15
CA LEU A 278 -13.46 -25.32 -2.49
C LEU A 278 -13.30 -26.85 -2.62
N GLY A 279 -13.45 -27.58 -1.52
CA GLY A 279 -13.44 -29.04 -1.49
C GLY A 279 -12.13 -29.69 -1.95
N GLY A 280 -11.02 -28.98 -1.96
CA GLY A 280 -9.72 -29.48 -2.46
C GLY A 280 -9.71 -29.78 -3.97
N LYS A 281 -10.61 -29.19 -4.75
CA LYS A 281 -10.83 -29.49 -6.17
C LYS A 281 -10.10 -28.51 -7.09
N THR A 282 -9.76 -28.95 -8.29
CA THR A 282 -9.43 -28.06 -9.39
C THR A 282 -10.72 -27.56 -10.02
N ILE A 283 -10.86 -26.24 -10.14
CA ILE A 283 -12.05 -25.55 -10.64
C ILE A 283 -11.64 -24.73 -11.86
N ASN A 284 -12.35 -24.87 -12.97
CA ASN A 284 -12.10 -24.05 -14.16
C ASN A 284 -12.55 -22.61 -13.90
N LEU A 285 -11.67 -21.66 -14.23
CA LEU A 285 -11.94 -20.25 -14.14
C LEU A 285 -12.29 -19.66 -15.51
N SER A 286 -13.01 -18.55 -15.54
CA SER A 286 -13.20 -17.77 -16.75
C SER A 286 -11.85 -17.37 -17.35
N GLY A 287 -11.70 -17.47 -18.67
CA GLY A 287 -10.45 -17.15 -19.37
C GLY A 287 -9.44 -18.28 -19.49
N GLY A 288 -9.84 -19.54 -19.21
CA GLY A 288 -9.08 -20.75 -19.58
C GLY A 288 -8.06 -21.25 -18.56
N GLY A 289 -7.87 -20.57 -17.42
CA GLY A 289 -7.07 -21.05 -16.31
C GLY A 289 -7.88 -21.81 -15.26
N VAL A 290 -7.26 -22.11 -14.13
CA VAL A 290 -7.88 -22.91 -13.06
C VAL A 290 -7.57 -22.35 -11.67
N ALA A 291 -8.49 -22.59 -10.72
CA ALA A 291 -8.18 -22.56 -9.31
C ALA A 291 -7.87 -23.99 -8.83
N ARG A 292 -6.73 -24.18 -8.16
CA ARG A 292 -6.35 -25.53 -7.68
C ARG A 292 -5.66 -25.47 -6.31
N PRO A 293 -5.78 -26.55 -5.52
CA PRO A 293 -5.09 -26.63 -4.24
C PRO A 293 -3.56 -26.62 -4.43
N ILE A 294 -2.85 -26.03 -3.48
CA ILE A 294 -1.39 -26.14 -3.40
C ILE A 294 -1.06 -27.61 -3.13
N SER A 295 -0.26 -28.24 -4.00
CA SER A 295 0.24 -29.59 -3.75
C SER A 295 1.35 -29.51 -2.69
N SER A 296 1.37 -30.48 -1.76
CA SER A 296 2.41 -30.61 -0.71
C SER A 296 3.85 -30.72 -1.26
N THR A 297 3.99 -30.88 -2.57
CA THR A 297 5.28 -31.00 -3.29
C THR A 297 5.79 -29.71 -3.90
N THR A 298 5.02 -28.61 -3.87
CA THR A 298 5.42 -27.35 -4.54
C THR A 298 5.99 -26.33 -3.55
N SER A 299 7.02 -26.70 -2.80
CA SER A 299 7.90 -25.73 -2.13
C SER A 299 9.02 -25.23 -3.05
N ARG A 300 8.79 -25.14 -4.35
CA ARG A 300 9.71 -24.47 -5.27
C ARG A 300 9.31 -23.01 -5.34
N VAL A 301 10.08 -22.20 -4.66
CA VAL A 301 10.14 -20.75 -4.89
C VAL A 301 10.33 -20.53 -6.39
N HIS A 302 9.31 -20.03 -7.08
CA HIS A 302 9.49 -19.53 -8.42
C HIS A 302 10.42 -18.32 -8.30
N ARG A 303 11.70 -18.54 -8.62
CA ARG A 303 12.63 -17.44 -8.90
C ARG A 303 12.16 -16.79 -10.20
N ASP A 304 11.25 -15.85 -10.13
CA ASP A 304 11.05 -14.95 -11.24
C ASP A 304 12.27 -14.04 -11.31
N SER A 305 12.91 -14.03 -12.48
CA SER A 305 14.15 -13.31 -12.75
C SER A 305 13.98 -11.78 -12.86
N ARG A 306 12.82 -11.26 -12.45
CA ARG A 306 12.63 -9.83 -12.29
C ARG A 306 13.35 -9.38 -11.02
N SER A 307 14.63 -9.00 -11.18
CA SER A 307 15.38 -8.34 -10.11
C SER A 307 14.79 -6.96 -9.86
N TRP A 308 13.82 -6.88 -8.98
CA TRP A 308 13.43 -5.61 -8.41
C TRP A 308 14.53 -5.22 -7.41
N LYS A 309 15.44 -4.36 -7.85
CA LYS A 309 16.31 -3.63 -6.93
C LYS A 309 15.44 -2.53 -6.31
N VAL A 310 14.94 -2.80 -5.13
CA VAL A 310 14.40 -1.78 -4.22
C VAL A 310 15.53 -1.27 -3.37
#